data_4bae6f2e03f4e65527c92d806c4e8e91
#
_entry.id   4bae6f2e03f4e65527c92d806c4e8e91
#
_cell.length_a   1.000
_cell.length_b   1.000
_cell.length_c   1.000
_cell.angle_alpha   90.00
_cell.angle_beta   90.00
_cell.angle_gamma   90.00
#
_symmetry.space_group_name_H-M   'P 1'
#
loop_
_entity.id
_entity.type
_entity.pdbx_description
1 polymer ?
#
loop_
_entity_poly.entity_id
_entity_poly.type
_entity_poly.pdbx_seq_one_letter_code
_entity_poly.pdbx_strand_id
1 'polypeptide(L)'
;MSDVTETIVRRTVELAEVPAPTGSEEERSAIVRSWWELDGLAEVRVDGSGNVWGRARDGDGPIVILCAHLDTVFGADVPHTVRVDGDLLIGPSVGDDSVAVAALSAAGMALQDGPLPVWLLATVGEEGLGNLRGVIAALDGPPRSVAAFVAVEGNYLGRVSTIGVGSVRRRIRVTGPGGHAWEDAEVPSAVHHLARVVTSITSSPRRSGTSVNVGRIGGGEGINLRAAEAWFDLDLRADDPDELAALARAIDEIARQAEPPLVVEQELLGERPAGRIERDHPLVRAAEQALDEVAIPVSTPPTSTDANAAHARGIPAIAVGVTKGSGEHTPHEWIETGPIEIGVQTLARTIERFGELST
;
A
#
# COMPACT_ATOMS: atom_id res chain seq x y z
N MET A 1 -25.98 7.91 -15.23
CA MET A 1 -24.76 7.11 -15.04
C MET A 1 -24.61 6.24 -16.28
N SER A 2 -23.38 6.04 -16.82
CA SER A 2 -23.18 5.10 -17.93
C SER A 2 -23.25 3.66 -17.39
N ASP A 3 -23.50 2.68 -18.30
CA ASP A 3 -23.54 1.25 -17.94
C ASP A 3 -22.22 0.80 -17.29
N VAL A 4 -21.09 1.39 -17.70
CA VAL A 4 -19.77 1.12 -17.13
C VAL A 4 -19.70 1.60 -15.69
N THR A 5 -20.10 2.84 -15.42
CA THR A 5 -20.11 3.40 -14.06
C THR A 5 -21.06 2.62 -13.16
N GLU A 6 -22.25 2.24 -13.62
CA GLU A 6 -23.21 1.43 -12.84
C GLU A 6 -22.62 0.06 -12.46
N THR A 7 -21.90 -0.57 -13.39
CA THR A 7 -21.21 -1.85 -13.13
C THR A 7 -20.12 -1.69 -12.09
N ILE A 8 -19.29 -0.65 -12.20
CA ILE A 8 -18.20 -0.38 -11.23
C ILE A 8 -18.78 -0.08 -9.85
N VAL A 9 -19.81 0.79 -9.76
CA VAL A 9 -20.48 1.11 -8.48
C VAL A 9 -21.04 -0.15 -7.81
N ARG A 10 -21.74 -0.99 -8.55
CA ARG A 10 -22.29 -2.25 -8.03
C ARG A 10 -21.19 -3.19 -7.53
N ARG A 11 -20.10 -3.37 -8.30
CA ARG A 11 -18.94 -4.18 -7.92
C ARG A 11 -18.19 -3.61 -6.72
N THR A 12 -18.06 -2.28 -6.63
CA THR A 12 -17.48 -1.62 -5.48
C THR A 12 -18.25 -1.93 -4.20
N VAL A 13 -19.58 -1.81 -4.25
CA VAL A 13 -20.45 -2.16 -3.11
C VAL A 13 -20.30 -3.64 -2.75
N GLU A 14 -20.42 -4.54 -3.75
CA GLU A 14 -20.28 -5.99 -3.55
C GLU A 14 -18.94 -6.35 -2.89
N LEU A 15 -17.83 -5.75 -3.33
CA LEU A 15 -16.51 -6.05 -2.81
C LEU A 15 -16.28 -5.44 -1.43
N ALA A 16 -16.67 -4.17 -1.22
CA ALA A 16 -16.50 -3.47 0.05
C ALA A 16 -17.30 -4.10 1.19
N GLU A 17 -18.43 -4.75 0.89
CA GLU A 17 -19.24 -5.48 1.87
C GLU A 17 -18.67 -6.85 2.25
N VAL A 18 -17.62 -7.32 1.56
CA VAL A 18 -16.89 -8.55 1.90
C VAL A 18 -15.69 -8.20 2.79
N PRO A 19 -15.66 -8.66 4.06
CA PRO A 19 -14.50 -8.48 4.92
C PRO A 19 -13.24 -9.15 4.33
N ALA A 20 -12.16 -8.41 4.22
CA ALA A 20 -10.88 -8.94 3.75
C ALA A 20 -9.71 -8.28 4.50
N PRO A 21 -9.61 -8.48 5.83
CA PRO A 21 -8.42 -8.03 6.54
C PRO A 21 -7.19 -8.70 5.94
N THR A 22 -6.07 -7.98 5.94
CA THR A 22 -4.79 -8.48 5.43
C THR A 22 -4.51 -9.92 5.91
N GLY A 23 -4.36 -10.84 4.98
CA GLY A 23 -4.18 -12.27 5.22
C GLY A 23 -5.47 -13.11 5.14
N SER A 24 -6.60 -12.51 4.78
CA SER A 24 -7.91 -13.18 4.64
C SER A 24 -8.67 -12.67 3.41
N GLU A 25 -8.00 -12.63 2.24
CA GLU A 25 -8.48 -12.03 1.00
C GLU A 25 -9.15 -13.03 0.04
N GLU A 26 -9.25 -14.31 0.42
CA GLU A 26 -9.63 -15.40 -0.49
C GLU A 26 -11.03 -15.20 -1.11
N GLU A 27 -11.99 -14.66 -0.35
CA GLU A 27 -13.34 -14.42 -0.83
C GLU A 27 -13.35 -13.31 -1.89
N ARG A 28 -12.66 -12.20 -1.65
CA ARG A 28 -12.50 -11.12 -2.63
C ARG A 28 -11.77 -11.60 -3.88
N SER A 29 -10.72 -12.42 -3.73
CA SER A 29 -10.01 -13.03 -4.88
C SER A 29 -10.96 -13.88 -5.75
N ALA A 30 -11.82 -14.68 -5.13
CA ALA A 30 -12.78 -15.50 -5.86
C ALA A 30 -13.83 -14.66 -6.60
N ILE A 31 -14.33 -13.59 -5.99
CA ILE A 31 -15.26 -12.64 -6.60
C ILE A 31 -14.63 -11.95 -7.81
N VAL A 32 -13.44 -11.38 -7.64
CA VAL A 32 -12.74 -10.66 -8.73
C VAL A 32 -12.38 -11.60 -9.87
N ARG A 33 -11.92 -12.82 -9.57
CA ARG A 33 -11.72 -13.84 -10.59
C ARG A 33 -13.00 -14.08 -11.41
N SER A 34 -14.14 -14.26 -10.74
CA SER A 34 -15.43 -14.47 -11.40
C SER A 34 -15.84 -13.29 -12.29
N TRP A 35 -15.64 -12.05 -11.82
CA TRP A 35 -15.89 -10.85 -12.64
C TRP A 35 -15.06 -10.82 -13.89
N TRP A 36 -13.75 -11.11 -13.79
CA TRP A 36 -12.84 -11.05 -14.93
C TRP A 36 -13.09 -12.18 -15.94
N GLU A 37 -13.50 -13.37 -15.48
CA GLU A 37 -13.97 -14.45 -16.36
C GLU A 37 -15.25 -14.05 -17.12
N LEU A 38 -16.21 -13.40 -16.46
CA LEU A 38 -17.45 -12.90 -17.06
C LEU A 38 -17.20 -11.74 -18.03
N ASP A 39 -16.23 -10.87 -17.75
CA ASP A 39 -15.80 -9.78 -18.62
C ASP A 39 -15.04 -10.28 -19.87
N GLY A 40 -14.71 -11.57 -19.94
CA GLY A 40 -14.02 -12.18 -21.07
C GLY A 40 -12.52 -11.93 -21.11
N LEU A 41 -11.89 -11.58 -19.99
CA LEU A 41 -10.44 -11.49 -19.90
C LEU A 41 -9.80 -12.85 -20.15
N ALA A 42 -8.64 -12.85 -20.80
CA ALA A 42 -7.89 -14.07 -21.03
C ALA A 42 -7.00 -14.44 -19.82
N GLU A 43 -6.64 -15.72 -19.71
CA GLU A 43 -5.69 -16.22 -18.70
C GLU A 43 -6.02 -15.85 -17.25
N VAL A 44 -7.31 -15.77 -16.92
CA VAL A 44 -7.77 -15.44 -15.56
C VAL A 44 -7.40 -16.59 -14.62
N ARG A 45 -6.67 -16.27 -13.55
CA ARG A 45 -6.24 -17.24 -12.54
C ARG A 45 -5.97 -16.58 -11.19
N VAL A 46 -6.04 -17.37 -10.13
CA VAL A 46 -5.51 -17.03 -8.81
C VAL A 46 -4.15 -17.70 -8.68
N ASP A 47 -3.13 -16.96 -8.25
CA ASP A 47 -1.79 -17.51 -8.03
C ASP A 47 -1.62 -18.11 -6.63
N GLY A 48 -0.43 -18.67 -6.36
CA GLY A 48 -0.13 -19.31 -5.08
C GLY A 48 -0.12 -18.39 -3.87
N SER A 49 -0.10 -17.07 -4.08
CA SER A 49 -0.16 -16.05 -3.01
C SER A 49 -1.57 -15.55 -2.75
N GLY A 50 -2.52 -15.87 -3.64
CA GLY A 50 -3.90 -15.40 -3.60
C GLY A 50 -4.18 -14.20 -4.53
N ASN A 51 -3.19 -13.69 -5.28
CA ASN A 51 -3.41 -12.63 -6.26
C ASN A 51 -4.26 -13.13 -7.43
N VAL A 52 -5.08 -12.24 -7.98
CA VAL A 52 -5.83 -12.52 -9.22
C VAL A 52 -5.13 -11.89 -10.41
N TRP A 53 -4.86 -12.68 -11.43
CA TRP A 53 -4.29 -12.27 -12.69
C TRP A 53 -5.33 -12.39 -13.81
N GLY A 54 -5.29 -11.45 -14.77
CA GLY A 54 -6.06 -11.51 -16.00
C GLY A 54 -5.35 -10.76 -17.13
N ARG A 55 -5.43 -11.26 -18.36
CA ARG A 55 -4.85 -10.59 -19.52
C ARG A 55 -5.93 -9.80 -20.26
N ALA A 56 -5.79 -8.45 -20.24
CA ALA A 56 -6.72 -7.53 -20.90
C ALA A 56 -6.39 -7.31 -22.38
N ARG A 57 -5.09 -7.23 -22.73
CA ARG A 57 -4.65 -7.05 -24.12
C ARG A 57 -3.46 -7.98 -24.40
N ASP A 58 -3.53 -8.69 -25.52
CA ASP A 58 -2.44 -9.52 -26.02
C ASP A 58 -1.41 -8.67 -26.79
N GLY A 59 -0.26 -9.25 -27.08
CA GLY A 59 0.82 -8.64 -27.85
C GLY A 59 2.15 -9.31 -27.59
N ASP A 60 3.18 -8.87 -28.28
CA ASP A 60 4.54 -9.34 -28.10
C ASP A 60 5.34 -8.40 -27.19
N GLY A 61 6.39 -8.96 -26.51
CA GLY A 61 7.31 -8.17 -25.70
C GLY A 61 6.94 -8.00 -24.24
N PRO A 62 7.53 -6.99 -23.57
CA PRO A 62 7.30 -6.70 -22.17
C PRO A 62 5.88 -6.22 -21.90
N ILE A 63 5.33 -6.61 -20.74
CA ILE A 63 3.95 -6.31 -20.35
C ILE A 63 3.85 -5.00 -19.54
N VAL A 64 2.68 -4.36 -19.62
CA VAL A 64 2.25 -3.36 -18.64
C VAL A 64 1.31 -4.01 -17.65
N ILE A 65 1.48 -3.75 -16.36
CA ILE A 65 0.60 -4.24 -15.28
C ILE A 65 -0.20 -3.07 -14.72
N LEU A 66 -1.53 -3.20 -14.70
CA LEU A 66 -2.45 -2.39 -13.90
C LEU A 66 -2.77 -3.18 -12.63
N CYS A 67 -2.51 -2.60 -11.47
CA CYS A 67 -2.59 -3.29 -10.17
C CYS A 67 -3.47 -2.52 -9.19
N ALA A 68 -4.30 -3.24 -8.42
CA ALA A 68 -5.05 -2.72 -7.28
C ALA A 68 -5.08 -3.79 -6.18
N HIS A 69 -5.28 -3.43 -4.90
CA HIS A 69 -5.21 -4.40 -3.83
C HIS A 69 -6.58 -4.85 -3.30
N LEU A 70 -6.64 -6.09 -2.82
CA LEU A 70 -7.85 -6.75 -2.35
C LEU A 70 -8.08 -6.60 -0.85
N ASP A 71 -7.01 -6.47 -0.08
CA ASP A 71 -7.10 -6.39 1.36
C ASP A 71 -7.52 -5.02 1.86
N THR A 72 -7.89 -4.96 3.12
CA THR A 72 -8.31 -3.75 3.82
C THR A 72 -7.81 -3.77 5.26
N VAL A 73 -7.65 -2.59 5.85
CA VAL A 73 -7.28 -2.42 7.26
C VAL A 73 -8.37 -2.87 8.25
N PHE A 74 -9.59 -3.15 7.76
CA PHE A 74 -10.73 -3.46 8.62
C PHE A 74 -10.85 -4.94 8.90
N GLY A 75 -10.95 -5.31 10.18
CA GLY A 75 -11.26 -6.66 10.62
C GLY A 75 -12.72 -7.05 10.34
N ALA A 76 -13.02 -8.34 10.41
CA ALA A 76 -14.39 -8.85 10.26
C ALA A 76 -15.38 -8.41 11.37
N ASP A 77 -14.86 -7.82 12.45
CA ASP A 77 -15.63 -7.22 13.54
C ASP A 77 -16.16 -5.81 13.23
N VAL A 78 -15.68 -5.18 12.17
CA VAL A 78 -16.19 -3.89 11.67
C VAL A 78 -17.38 -4.15 10.76
N PRO A 79 -18.51 -3.41 10.90
CA PRO A 79 -19.62 -3.54 9.95
C PRO A 79 -19.20 -3.08 8.54
N HIS A 80 -19.22 -4.00 7.60
CA HIS A 80 -18.88 -3.77 6.19
C HIS A 80 -20.13 -3.40 5.38
N THR A 81 -20.86 -2.38 5.80
CA THR A 81 -22.08 -1.93 5.10
C THR A 81 -21.80 -0.67 4.31
N VAL A 82 -22.11 -0.69 3.03
CA VAL A 82 -22.00 0.48 2.14
C VAL A 82 -23.35 1.21 2.05
N ARG A 83 -23.34 2.50 2.30
CA ARG A 83 -24.47 3.40 2.14
C ARG A 83 -24.31 4.22 0.86
N VAL A 84 -25.36 4.25 0.06
CA VAL A 84 -25.46 5.16 -1.10
C VAL A 84 -26.19 6.43 -0.67
N ASP A 85 -25.58 7.61 -0.91
CA ASP A 85 -26.13 8.90 -0.55
C ASP A 85 -25.94 9.89 -1.73
N GLY A 86 -26.93 9.97 -2.60
CA GLY A 86 -26.82 10.71 -3.86
C GLY A 86 -25.70 10.13 -4.75
N ASP A 87 -24.69 10.94 -5.03
CA ASP A 87 -23.53 10.54 -5.83
C ASP A 87 -22.35 10.02 -4.98
N LEU A 88 -22.59 9.71 -3.70
CA LEU A 88 -21.57 9.18 -2.80
C LEU A 88 -21.82 7.71 -2.47
N LEU A 89 -20.75 6.93 -2.45
CA LEU A 89 -20.67 5.66 -1.73
C LEU A 89 -19.92 5.89 -0.43
N ILE A 90 -20.48 5.44 0.69
CA ILE A 90 -19.91 5.64 2.02
C ILE A 90 -19.86 4.30 2.75
N GLY A 91 -18.68 3.90 3.14
CA GLY A 91 -18.44 2.66 3.87
C GLY A 91 -16.96 2.30 3.91
N PRO A 92 -16.58 1.31 4.73
CA PRO A 92 -15.18 0.88 4.83
C PRO A 92 -14.66 0.36 3.49
N SER A 93 -13.47 0.74 3.12
CA SER A 93 -12.74 0.32 1.91
C SER A 93 -13.44 0.58 0.56
N VAL A 94 -14.42 1.48 0.49
CA VAL A 94 -15.06 1.82 -0.80
C VAL A 94 -14.07 2.47 -1.77
N GLY A 95 -13.14 3.26 -1.27
CA GLY A 95 -12.10 3.94 -2.03
C GLY A 95 -10.76 3.19 -1.96
N ASP A 96 -10.40 2.72 -0.78
CA ASP A 96 -9.16 2.01 -0.50
C ASP A 96 -9.44 0.52 -0.23
N ASP A 97 -9.48 -0.36 -1.25
CA ASP A 97 -9.20 -0.09 -2.66
C ASP A 97 -10.30 -0.71 -3.58
N SER A 98 -11.53 -0.90 -3.03
CA SER A 98 -12.60 -1.65 -3.74
C SER A 98 -13.00 -1.04 -5.08
N VAL A 99 -13.05 0.29 -5.21
CA VAL A 99 -13.40 0.94 -6.48
C VAL A 99 -12.29 0.80 -7.52
N ALA A 100 -11.02 0.81 -7.11
CA ALA A 100 -9.91 0.58 -8.05
C ALA A 100 -9.94 -0.85 -8.59
N VAL A 101 -10.11 -1.85 -7.71
CA VAL A 101 -10.27 -3.26 -8.13
C VAL A 101 -11.44 -3.41 -9.12
N ALA A 102 -12.60 -2.81 -8.81
CA ALA A 102 -13.78 -2.84 -9.68
C ALA A 102 -13.54 -2.14 -11.03
N ALA A 103 -12.67 -1.13 -11.07
CA ALA A 103 -12.35 -0.36 -12.28
C ALA A 103 -11.32 -1.04 -13.20
N LEU A 104 -10.48 -1.96 -12.69
CA LEU A 104 -9.38 -2.56 -13.45
C LEU A 104 -9.88 -3.20 -14.77
N SER A 105 -10.91 -4.05 -14.72
CA SER A 105 -11.40 -4.74 -15.92
C SER A 105 -12.03 -3.75 -16.89
N ALA A 106 -12.74 -2.74 -16.42
CA ALA A 106 -13.31 -1.70 -17.27
C ALA A 106 -12.22 -0.89 -17.98
N ALA A 107 -11.13 -0.55 -17.28
CA ALA A 107 -9.96 0.10 -17.88
C ALA A 107 -9.30 -0.81 -18.94
N GLY A 108 -9.16 -2.10 -18.62
CA GLY A 108 -8.63 -3.10 -19.57
C GLY A 108 -9.47 -3.25 -20.83
N MET A 109 -10.80 -3.27 -20.71
CA MET A 109 -11.74 -3.34 -21.83
C MET A 109 -11.81 -2.05 -22.65
N ALA A 110 -11.51 -0.90 -22.04
CA ALA A 110 -11.46 0.40 -22.72
C ALA A 110 -10.20 0.58 -23.58
N LEU A 111 -9.17 -0.27 -23.42
CA LEU A 111 -7.95 -0.22 -24.21
C LEU A 111 -8.24 -0.51 -25.67
N GLN A 112 -7.76 0.35 -26.56
CA GLN A 112 -7.75 0.11 -27.98
C GLN A 112 -6.59 -0.81 -28.40
N ASP A 113 -6.57 -1.22 -29.66
CA ASP A 113 -5.42 -1.93 -30.21
C ASP A 113 -4.13 -1.11 -30.04
N GLY A 114 -3.06 -1.75 -29.59
CA GLY A 114 -1.82 -1.06 -29.31
C GLY A 114 -0.63 -2.01 -29.10
N PRO A 115 0.59 -1.47 -29.07
CA PRO A 115 1.81 -2.28 -29.15
C PRO A 115 2.15 -3.05 -27.88
N LEU A 116 1.63 -2.63 -26.73
CA LEU A 116 2.02 -3.21 -25.43
C LEU A 116 0.97 -4.20 -24.93
N PRO A 117 1.33 -5.44 -24.57
CA PRO A 117 0.43 -6.34 -23.88
C PRO A 117 0.13 -5.84 -22.47
N VAL A 118 -1.14 -5.99 -22.02
CA VAL A 118 -1.60 -5.45 -20.72
C VAL A 118 -2.19 -6.56 -19.89
N TRP A 119 -1.72 -6.63 -18.64
CA TRP A 119 -2.19 -7.53 -17.62
C TRP A 119 -2.79 -6.76 -16.44
N LEU A 120 -3.85 -7.31 -15.89
CA LEU A 120 -4.47 -6.85 -14.65
C LEU A 120 -4.01 -7.73 -13.51
N LEU A 121 -3.80 -7.11 -12.36
CA LEU A 121 -3.35 -7.77 -11.15
C LEU A 121 -4.15 -7.23 -9.95
N ALA A 122 -4.92 -8.08 -9.29
CA ALA A 122 -5.49 -7.74 -7.99
C ALA A 122 -4.66 -8.44 -6.91
N THR A 123 -3.99 -7.66 -6.07
CA THR A 123 -3.00 -8.12 -5.10
C THR A 123 -3.59 -8.37 -3.72
N VAL A 124 -2.89 -9.18 -2.94
CA VAL A 124 -3.17 -9.44 -1.53
C VAL A 124 -2.06 -8.89 -0.65
N GLY A 125 -2.39 -8.46 0.56
CA GLY A 125 -1.39 -8.06 1.56
C GLY A 125 -0.66 -6.77 1.21
N GLU A 126 -1.35 -5.78 0.64
CA GLU A 126 -0.84 -4.42 0.51
C GLU A 126 -0.81 -3.75 1.88
N GLU A 127 -1.87 -3.88 2.66
CA GLU A 127 -2.09 -3.13 3.87
C GLU A 127 -1.23 -3.58 5.07
N GLY A 128 -0.97 -2.61 5.94
CA GLY A 128 -0.43 -2.83 7.27
C GLY A 128 0.83 -3.70 7.30
N LEU A 129 0.73 -4.84 7.97
CA LEU A 129 1.80 -5.84 8.08
C LEU A 129 1.76 -6.92 6.99
N GLY A 130 0.95 -6.76 5.96
CA GLY A 130 1.00 -7.56 4.73
C GLY A 130 2.30 -7.35 3.96
N ASN A 131 2.92 -6.19 4.14
CA ASN A 131 4.26 -5.86 3.64
C ASN A 131 4.41 -6.06 2.13
N LEU A 132 3.36 -5.80 1.36
CA LEU A 132 3.34 -5.95 -0.10
C LEU A 132 3.57 -7.40 -0.57
N ARG A 133 3.22 -8.40 0.25
CA ARG A 133 3.54 -9.82 -0.03
C ARG A 133 3.02 -10.30 -1.38
N GLY A 134 1.83 -9.85 -1.76
CA GLY A 134 1.19 -10.25 -3.02
C GLY A 134 1.92 -9.72 -4.23
N VAL A 135 2.15 -8.40 -4.30
CA VAL A 135 2.86 -7.79 -5.43
C VAL A 135 4.33 -8.24 -5.49
N ILE A 136 4.98 -8.46 -4.34
CA ILE A 136 6.34 -9.01 -4.31
C ILE A 136 6.37 -10.38 -5.00
N ALA A 137 5.48 -11.30 -4.61
CA ALA A 137 5.39 -12.62 -5.21
C ALA A 137 5.02 -12.54 -6.71
N ALA A 138 4.11 -11.64 -7.07
CA ALA A 138 3.71 -11.41 -8.46
C ALA A 138 4.88 -10.96 -9.34
N LEU A 139 5.72 -10.05 -8.83
CA LEU A 139 6.87 -9.50 -9.55
C LEU A 139 8.13 -10.38 -9.49
N ASP A 140 8.18 -11.38 -8.61
CA ASP A 140 9.25 -12.41 -8.62
C ASP A 140 9.04 -13.48 -9.71
N GLY A 141 7.78 -13.64 -10.19
CA GLY A 141 7.43 -14.58 -11.23
C GLY A 141 6.35 -14.03 -12.19
N PRO A 142 6.54 -12.86 -12.80
CA PRO A 142 5.55 -12.31 -13.71
C PRO A 142 5.42 -13.18 -14.97
N PRO A 143 4.27 -13.13 -15.67
CA PRO A 143 4.06 -13.90 -16.90
C PRO A 143 5.11 -13.61 -17.99
N ARG A 144 5.61 -12.39 -18.03
CA ARG A 144 6.66 -11.89 -18.95
C ARG A 144 7.46 -10.78 -18.26
N SER A 145 8.55 -10.31 -18.89
CA SER A 145 9.24 -9.09 -18.43
C SER A 145 8.29 -7.89 -18.39
N VAL A 146 8.44 -7.06 -17.37
CA VAL A 146 7.54 -5.92 -17.11
C VAL A 146 8.15 -4.64 -17.64
N ALA A 147 7.44 -3.96 -18.54
CA ALA A 147 7.83 -2.65 -19.09
C ALA A 147 7.43 -1.50 -18.16
N ALA A 148 6.25 -1.61 -17.53
CA ALA A 148 5.72 -0.61 -16.62
C ALA A 148 4.72 -1.23 -15.64
N PHE A 149 4.61 -0.62 -14.47
CA PHE A 149 3.68 -0.99 -13.41
C PHE A 149 2.88 0.24 -12.97
N VAL A 150 1.56 0.12 -12.93
CA VAL A 150 0.67 1.19 -12.49
C VAL A 150 -0.14 0.67 -11.31
N ALA A 151 0.19 1.13 -10.10
CA ALA A 151 -0.66 0.95 -8.93
C ALA A 151 -1.86 1.89 -9.06
N VAL A 152 -3.05 1.34 -8.94
CA VAL A 152 -4.31 2.05 -9.08
C VAL A 152 -4.93 2.11 -7.69
N GLU A 153 -5.17 3.33 -7.23
CA GLU A 153 -5.78 3.61 -5.94
C GLU A 153 -7.18 4.20 -6.18
N GLY A 154 -8.17 3.79 -5.41
CA GLY A 154 -9.54 4.19 -5.69
C GLY A 154 -9.78 5.69 -5.56
N ASN A 155 -9.36 6.26 -4.46
CA ASN A 155 -9.36 7.70 -4.25
C ASN A 155 -8.29 8.39 -5.12
N TYR A 156 -8.15 9.67 -5.04
CA TYR A 156 -7.00 10.41 -5.56
C TYR A 156 -6.94 10.64 -7.07
N LEU A 157 -8.06 10.66 -7.79
CA LEU A 157 -8.08 11.08 -9.19
C LEU A 157 -7.35 12.45 -9.37
N GLY A 158 -6.39 12.48 -10.30
CA GLY A 158 -5.48 13.61 -10.48
C GLY A 158 -4.10 13.44 -9.81
N ARG A 159 -3.91 12.36 -9.01
CA ARG A 159 -2.60 12.02 -8.47
C ARG A 159 -1.79 11.21 -9.48
N VAL A 160 -0.50 11.56 -9.61
CA VAL A 160 0.53 10.76 -10.29
C VAL A 160 1.73 10.68 -9.35
N SER A 161 1.75 9.70 -8.46
CA SER A 161 2.84 9.53 -7.51
C SER A 161 4.03 8.83 -8.18
N THR A 162 5.18 9.48 -8.10
CA THR A 162 6.44 9.03 -8.71
C THR A 162 7.48 8.59 -7.67
N ILE A 163 7.12 8.69 -6.39
CA ILE A 163 7.98 8.35 -5.24
C ILE A 163 7.23 7.37 -4.35
N GLY A 164 7.81 6.19 -4.17
CA GLY A 164 7.38 5.19 -3.22
C GLY A 164 8.05 5.40 -1.87
N VAL A 165 7.27 5.75 -0.85
CA VAL A 165 7.75 5.89 0.53
C VAL A 165 7.96 4.51 1.13
N GLY A 166 9.21 4.18 1.43
CA GLY A 166 9.55 2.93 2.11
C GLY A 166 9.31 3.00 3.61
N SER A 167 9.21 1.84 4.24
CA SER A 167 9.10 1.75 5.70
C SER A 167 9.88 0.57 6.28
N VAL A 168 10.37 0.74 7.53
CA VAL A 168 10.91 -0.34 8.35
C VAL A 168 10.16 -0.31 9.67
N ARG A 169 9.50 -1.42 10.01
CA ARG A 169 8.71 -1.57 11.22
C ARG A 169 9.36 -2.59 12.14
N ARG A 170 9.57 -2.22 13.40
CA ARG A 170 10.25 -3.08 14.36
C ARG A 170 9.58 -3.05 15.72
N ARG A 171 9.65 -4.18 16.43
CA ARG A 171 9.46 -4.24 17.88
C ARG A 171 10.80 -4.22 18.56
N ILE A 172 10.98 -3.31 19.49
CA ILE A 172 12.11 -3.27 20.40
C ILE A 172 11.62 -3.74 21.76
N ARG A 173 12.23 -4.81 22.28
CA ARG A 173 11.94 -5.39 23.58
C ARG A 173 13.15 -5.25 24.48
N VAL A 174 12.94 -4.85 25.70
CA VAL A 174 13.97 -4.75 26.74
C VAL A 174 13.59 -5.69 27.87
N THR A 175 14.50 -6.57 28.27
CA THR A 175 14.31 -7.48 29.40
C THR A 175 15.43 -7.31 30.44
N GLY A 176 15.14 -7.60 31.70
CA GLY A 176 16.05 -7.48 32.80
C GLY A 176 15.63 -8.35 33.99
N PRO A 177 16.36 -8.30 35.12
CA PRO A 177 16.09 -9.17 36.26
C PRO A 177 14.79 -8.83 37.01
N GLY A 178 14.27 -7.59 36.86
CA GLY A 178 13.20 -7.13 37.75
C GLY A 178 13.68 -6.88 39.18
N GLY A 179 12.75 -6.72 40.12
CA GLY A 179 13.07 -6.59 41.52
C GLY A 179 12.08 -5.71 42.30
N HIS A 180 12.35 -5.54 43.62
CA HIS A 180 11.57 -4.66 44.47
C HIS A 180 12.02 -3.21 44.32
N ALA A 181 11.09 -2.26 44.14
CA ALA A 181 11.44 -0.87 43.81
C ALA A 181 12.35 -0.18 44.86
N TRP A 182 12.27 -0.59 46.12
CA TRP A 182 13.08 -0.04 47.21
C TRP A 182 14.35 -0.86 47.47
N GLU A 183 14.23 -2.19 47.63
CA GLU A 183 15.36 -3.05 47.99
C GLU A 183 16.36 -3.18 46.83
N ASP A 184 15.86 -3.24 45.59
CA ASP A 184 16.64 -3.37 44.37
C ASP A 184 16.75 -2.04 43.59
N ALA A 185 16.85 -0.90 44.32
CA ALA A 185 16.84 0.43 43.71
C ALA A 185 17.94 0.66 42.66
N GLU A 186 19.08 -0.01 42.77
CA GLU A 186 20.22 0.06 41.85
C GLU A 186 20.05 -0.86 40.62
N VAL A 187 19.06 -1.78 40.63
CA VAL A 187 18.80 -2.66 39.50
C VAL A 187 18.14 -1.86 38.37
N PRO A 188 18.68 -1.90 37.14
CA PRO A 188 18.08 -1.15 36.03
C PRO A 188 16.69 -1.69 35.66
N SER A 189 15.75 -0.77 35.47
CA SER A 189 14.36 -1.09 35.06
C SER A 189 14.23 -1.05 33.55
N ALA A 190 13.62 -2.08 32.97
CA ALA A 190 13.33 -2.14 31.54
C ALA A 190 12.49 -0.93 31.05
N VAL A 191 11.47 -0.51 31.83
CA VAL A 191 10.64 0.66 31.50
C VAL A 191 11.45 1.95 31.52
N HIS A 192 12.35 2.13 32.50
CA HIS A 192 13.19 3.35 32.57
C HIS A 192 14.17 3.42 31.41
N HIS A 193 14.74 2.29 30.99
CA HIS A 193 15.63 2.22 29.84
C HIS A 193 14.84 2.53 28.56
N LEU A 194 13.70 1.86 28.37
CA LEU A 194 12.83 2.06 27.20
C LEU A 194 12.42 3.53 27.05
N ALA A 195 12.03 4.20 28.14
CA ALA A 195 11.65 5.62 28.10
C ALA A 195 12.80 6.52 27.60
N ARG A 196 14.06 6.23 28.01
CA ARG A 196 15.24 6.94 27.51
C ARG A 196 15.47 6.69 26.01
N VAL A 197 15.35 5.44 25.57
CA VAL A 197 15.49 5.06 24.16
C VAL A 197 14.43 5.78 23.32
N VAL A 198 13.16 5.74 23.69
CA VAL A 198 12.07 6.43 23.00
C VAL A 198 12.33 7.93 22.92
N THR A 199 12.75 8.55 24.03
CA THR A 199 13.09 9.98 24.06
C THR A 199 14.24 10.29 23.12
N SER A 200 15.31 9.49 23.10
CA SER A 200 16.45 9.68 22.20
C SER A 200 16.04 9.55 20.73
N ILE A 201 15.27 8.53 20.40
CA ILE A 201 14.76 8.30 19.04
C ILE A 201 13.89 9.46 18.57
N THR A 202 12.92 9.88 19.40
CA THR A 202 11.94 10.91 19.00
C THR A 202 12.52 12.32 18.99
N SER A 203 13.61 12.57 19.72
CA SER A 203 14.32 13.85 19.78
C SER A 203 15.45 13.97 18.75
N SER A 204 15.83 12.88 18.07
CA SER A 204 16.89 12.90 17.08
C SER A 204 16.54 13.82 15.89
N PRO A 205 17.49 14.62 15.38
CA PRO A 205 17.28 15.42 14.19
C PRO A 205 16.86 14.55 13.01
N ARG A 206 15.87 15.01 12.22
CA ARG A 206 15.36 14.30 11.06
C ARG A 206 15.64 15.08 9.80
N ARG A 207 15.87 14.35 8.71
CA ARG A 207 15.92 14.94 7.37
C ARG A 207 14.52 15.11 6.82
N SER A 208 14.35 16.04 5.90
CA SER A 208 13.13 16.15 5.10
C SER A 208 12.89 14.83 4.35
N GLY A 209 11.64 14.41 4.21
CA GLY A 209 11.29 13.13 3.58
C GLY A 209 11.40 11.91 4.49
N THR A 210 11.73 12.08 5.80
CA THR A 210 11.78 10.99 6.78
C THR A 210 10.74 11.13 7.88
N SER A 211 10.27 10.00 8.42
CA SER A 211 9.36 9.94 9.56
C SER A 211 9.78 8.85 10.55
N VAL A 212 9.56 9.12 11.82
CA VAL A 212 9.78 8.19 12.94
C VAL A 212 8.57 8.25 13.85
N ASN A 213 7.92 7.12 14.06
CA ASN A 213 6.76 7.01 14.93
C ASN A 213 6.90 5.82 15.88
N VAL A 214 6.74 6.07 17.17
CA VAL A 214 6.52 5.02 18.17
C VAL A 214 5.01 4.89 18.33
N GLY A 215 4.42 3.91 17.64
CA GLY A 215 2.98 3.74 17.56
C GLY A 215 2.35 3.01 18.73
N ARG A 216 3.12 2.13 19.39
CA ARG A 216 2.68 1.32 20.54
C ARG A 216 3.80 1.21 21.55
N ILE A 217 3.46 1.21 22.83
CA ILE A 217 4.40 1.05 23.93
C ILE A 217 3.74 0.29 25.08
N GLY A 218 4.47 -0.58 25.75
CA GLY A 218 3.99 -1.35 26.89
C GLY A 218 5.11 -1.85 27.80
N GLY A 219 4.75 -2.37 28.96
CA GLY A 219 5.67 -2.99 29.91
C GLY A 219 5.39 -2.63 31.37
N GLY A 220 6.12 -3.29 32.24
CA GLY A 220 6.00 -3.18 33.71
C GLY A 220 4.87 -4.02 34.27
N GLU A 221 5.13 -4.57 35.49
CA GLU A 221 4.24 -5.51 36.17
C GLU A 221 3.53 -4.91 37.39
N GLY A 222 4.12 -3.89 38.01
CA GLY A 222 3.55 -3.25 39.18
C GLY A 222 4.26 -1.98 39.63
N ILE A 223 3.54 -1.10 40.36
CA ILE A 223 4.04 0.22 40.74
C ILE A 223 5.23 0.18 41.67
N ASN A 224 5.34 -0.87 42.48
CA ASN A 224 6.42 -1.07 43.46
C ASN A 224 7.49 -2.06 42.97
N LEU A 225 7.56 -2.32 41.66
CA LEU A 225 8.52 -3.23 41.05
C LEU A 225 9.47 -2.50 40.11
N ARG A 226 10.70 -2.99 40.02
CA ARG A 226 11.62 -2.70 38.90
C ARG A 226 11.14 -3.54 37.73
N ALA A 227 10.70 -2.91 36.66
CA ALA A 227 10.13 -3.63 35.54
C ALA A 227 11.14 -4.60 34.91
N ALA A 228 10.75 -5.86 34.79
CA ALA A 228 11.54 -6.89 34.12
C ALA A 228 11.41 -6.85 32.61
N GLU A 229 10.31 -6.33 32.07
CA GLU A 229 10.07 -6.25 30.64
C GLU A 229 9.42 -4.92 30.24
N ALA A 230 9.83 -4.42 29.05
CA ALA A 230 9.16 -3.33 28.36
C ALA A 230 9.42 -3.43 26.85
N TRP A 231 8.51 -2.89 26.03
CA TRP A 231 8.62 -2.94 24.58
C TRP A 231 7.93 -1.74 23.91
N PHE A 232 8.33 -1.43 22.68
CA PHE A 232 7.60 -0.53 21.78
C PHE A 232 7.65 -1.02 20.33
N ASP A 233 6.63 -0.62 19.55
CA ASP A 233 6.57 -0.81 18.12
C ASP A 233 6.88 0.52 17.41
N LEU A 234 7.79 0.44 16.45
CA LEU A 234 8.37 1.56 15.72
C LEU A 234 8.03 1.46 14.24
N ASP A 235 7.64 2.58 13.61
CA ASP A 235 7.49 2.76 12.17
C ASP A 235 8.47 3.85 11.72
N LEU A 236 9.43 3.47 10.88
CA LEU A 236 10.39 4.36 10.22
C LEU A 236 10.00 4.48 8.77
N ARG A 237 9.98 5.70 8.23
CA ARG A 237 9.69 5.92 6.80
C ARG A 237 10.69 6.88 6.17
N ALA A 238 10.97 6.66 4.88
CA ALA A 238 11.73 7.59 4.04
C ALA A 238 11.29 7.48 2.58
N ASP A 239 11.43 8.57 1.84
CA ASP A 239 11.19 8.67 0.40
C ASP A 239 12.43 8.32 -0.44
N ASP A 240 13.52 7.92 0.23
CA ASP A 240 14.78 7.51 -0.37
C ASP A 240 15.30 6.23 0.31
N PRO A 241 15.77 5.21 -0.44
CA PRO A 241 16.20 3.93 0.12
C PRO A 241 17.46 4.05 0.99
N ASP A 242 18.41 4.91 0.64
CA ASP A 242 19.65 5.09 1.40
C ASP A 242 19.37 5.80 2.72
N GLU A 243 18.47 6.81 2.70
CA GLU A 243 18.02 7.50 3.90
C GLU A 243 17.22 6.56 4.83
N LEU A 244 16.36 5.70 4.29
CA LEU A 244 15.64 4.70 5.08
C LEU A 244 16.61 3.74 5.78
N ALA A 245 17.60 3.24 5.04
CA ALA A 245 18.63 2.36 5.59
C ALA A 245 19.51 3.07 6.64
N ALA A 246 19.86 4.34 6.40
CA ALA A 246 20.64 5.14 7.35
C ALA A 246 19.83 5.40 8.63
N LEU A 247 18.54 5.76 8.50
CA LEU A 247 17.63 5.97 9.61
C LEU A 247 17.49 4.69 10.45
N ALA A 248 17.26 3.55 9.82
CA ALA A 248 17.13 2.26 10.50
C ALA A 248 18.40 1.91 11.29
N ARG A 249 19.59 2.09 10.68
CA ARG A 249 20.87 1.86 11.39
C ARG A 249 21.05 2.78 12.61
N ALA A 250 20.77 4.07 12.45
CA ALA A 250 20.92 5.04 13.55
C ALA A 250 20.00 4.69 14.75
N ILE A 251 18.76 4.28 14.45
CA ILE A 251 17.81 3.85 15.49
C ILE A 251 18.27 2.55 16.15
N ASP A 252 18.80 1.60 15.39
CA ASP A 252 19.34 0.35 15.92
C ASP A 252 20.51 0.60 16.91
N GLU A 253 21.39 1.54 16.60
CA GLU A 253 22.49 1.92 17.47
C GLU A 253 21.98 2.50 18.79
N ILE A 254 20.99 3.39 18.74
CA ILE A 254 20.36 3.95 19.96
C ILE A 254 19.70 2.85 20.77
N ALA A 255 18.94 1.96 20.13
CA ALA A 255 18.19 0.91 20.82
C ALA A 255 19.08 -0.13 21.51
N ARG A 256 20.28 -0.41 20.94
CA ARG A 256 21.23 -1.40 21.50
C ARG A 256 22.04 -0.88 22.69
N GLN A 257 22.01 0.40 22.99
CA GLN A 257 22.78 1.00 24.10
C GLN A 257 22.13 0.68 25.46
N ALA A 258 22.14 -0.58 25.86
CA ALA A 258 21.63 -1.00 27.15
C ALA A 258 22.76 -1.24 28.18
N GLU A 259 22.52 -0.82 29.42
CA GLU A 259 23.41 -1.12 30.53
C GLU A 259 23.14 -2.55 31.04
N PRO A 260 24.17 -3.40 31.18
CA PRO A 260 23.97 -4.69 31.83
C PRO A 260 23.33 -4.54 33.20
N PRO A 261 22.42 -5.46 33.62
CA PRO A 261 22.06 -6.73 33.00
C PRO A 261 20.85 -6.66 32.00
N LEU A 262 20.49 -5.48 31.53
CA LEU A 262 19.42 -5.36 30.54
C LEU A 262 19.83 -5.97 29.18
N VAL A 263 18.91 -6.67 28.57
CA VAL A 263 19.05 -7.23 27.20
C VAL A 263 18.05 -6.56 26.28
N VAL A 264 18.51 -6.15 25.09
CA VAL A 264 17.66 -5.58 24.04
C VAL A 264 17.55 -6.56 22.89
N GLU A 265 16.32 -6.89 22.54
CA GLU A 265 15.97 -7.69 21.36
C GLU A 265 15.23 -6.82 20.36
N GLN A 266 15.44 -7.11 19.07
CA GLN A 266 14.79 -6.40 17.97
C GLN A 266 14.14 -7.43 17.06
N GLU A 267 12.85 -7.27 16.82
CA GLU A 267 12.06 -8.07 15.91
C GLU A 267 11.64 -7.21 14.70
N LEU A 268 11.92 -7.68 13.48
CA LEU A 268 11.41 -7.05 12.27
C LEU A 268 9.93 -7.43 12.11
N LEU A 269 9.03 -6.45 12.19
CA LEU A 269 7.59 -6.63 11.97
C LEU A 269 7.21 -6.50 10.50
N GLY A 270 7.95 -5.68 9.75
CA GLY A 270 7.69 -5.48 8.34
C GLY A 270 8.66 -4.50 7.70
N GLU A 271 8.75 -4.62 6.37
CA GLU A 271 9.59 -3.76 5.55
C GLU A 271 8.92 -3.52 4.19
N ARG A 272 8.92 -2.26 3.74
CA ARG A 272 8.54 -1.87 2.38
C ARG A 272 9.70 -1.10 1.78
N PRO A 273 10.15 -1.42 0.56
CA PRO A 273 11.23 -0.69 -0.08
C PRO A 273 10.80 0.75 -0.42
N ALA A 274 11.74 1.70 -0.32
CA ALA A 274 11.58 3.00 -0.95
C ALA A 274 12.04 2.93 -2.41
N GLY A 275 11.58 3.88 -3.23
CA GLY A 275 12.06 3.99 -4.61
C GLY A 275 11.35 5.10 -5.38
N ARG A 276 11.79 5.34 -6.61
CA ARG A 276 11.23 6.41 -7.44
C ARG A 276 11.39 6.14 -8.93
N ILE A 277 10.61 6.85 -9.71
CA ILE A 277 10.75 6.99 -11.16
C ILE A 277 11.07 8.46 -11.49
N GLU A 278 11.89 8.69 -12.51
CA GLU A 278 12.22 10.05 -12.94
C GLU A 278 10.98 10.75 -13.51
N ARG A 279 10.85 12.05 -13.20
CA ARG A 279 9.69 12.86 -13.61
C ARG A 279 9.51 12.97 -15.13
N ASP A 280 10.59 12.87 -15.88
CA ASP A 280 10.58 12.93 -17.34
C ASP A 280 10.42 11.56 -18.02
N HIS A 281 10.24 10.48 -17.23
CA HIS A 281 10.02 9.15 -17.77
C HIS A 281 8.72 9.10 -18.61
N PRO A 282 8.71 8.38 -19.77
CA PRO A 282 7.54 8.28 -20.64
C PRO A 282 6.23 7.89 -19.94
N LEU A 283 6.28 6.98 -18.95
CA LEU A 283 5.11 6.57 -18.15
C LEU A 283 4.50 7.73 -17.36
N VAL A 284 5.34 8.55 -16.72
CA VAL A 284 4.88 9.73 -15.95
C VAL A 284 4.23 10.74 -16.89
N ARG A 285 4.90 11.05 -18.01
CA ARG A 285 4.37 11.98 -19.02
C ARG A 285 3.07 11.48 -19.61
N ALA A 286 2.94 10.19 -19.86
CA ALA A 286 1.71 9.58 -20.37
C ALA A 286 0.52 9.80 -19.39
N ALA A 287 0.75 9.59 -18.10
CA ALA A 287 -0.28 9.81 -17.07
C ALA A 287 -0.64 11.29 -16.93
N GLU A 288 0.36 12.19 -16.91
CA GLU A 288 0.12 13.64 -16.85
C GLU A 288 -0.65 14.14 -18.08
N GLN A 289 -0.32 13.67 -19.29
CA GLN A 289 -1.05 14.02 -20.51
C GLN A 289 -2.49 13.49 -20.52
N ALA A 290 -2.70 12.25 -20.05
CA ALA A 290 -4.04 11.67 -19.94
C ALA A 290 -4.96 12.47 -19.00
N LEU A 291 -4.42 13.02 -17.90
CA LEU A 291 -5.15 13.90 -17.00
C LEU A 291 -5.40 15.29 -17.59
N ASP A 292 -4.44 15.83 -18.34
CA ASP A 292 -4.57 17.14 -19.00
C ASP A 292 -5.67 17.12 -20.09
N GLU A 293 -5.80 16.03 -20.84
CA GLU A 293 -6.85 15.85 -21.85
C GLU A 293 -8.27 15.98 -21.28
N VAL A 294 -8.45 15.66 -20.00
CA VAL A 294 -9.74 15.76 -19.30
C VAL A 294 -9.77 16.94 -18.31
N ALA A 295 -8.81 17.84 -18.41
CA ALA A 295 -8.68 19.04 -17.57
C ALA A 295 -8.67 18.76 -16.05
N ILE A 296 -8.06 17.65 -15.61
CA ILE A 296 -7.87 17.32 -14.21
C ILE A 296 -6.46 17.75 -13.79
N PRO A 297 -6.34 18.61 -12.75
CA PRO A 297 -5.04 19.06 -12.25
C PRO A 297 -4.21 17.89 -11.69
N VAL A 298 -2.92 17.85 -12.06
CA VAL A 298 -1.99 16.83 -11.56
C VAL A 298 -1.42 17.22 -10.21
N SER A 299 -1.38 16.26 -9.29
CA SER A 299 -0.62 16.33 -8.03
C SER A 299 0.34 15.14 -7.92
N THR A 300 1.50 15.35 -7.28
CA THR A 300 2.57 14.34 -7.25
C THR A 300 3.11 14.08 -5.83
N PRO A 301 2.24 13.80 -4.84
CA PRO A 301 2.71 13.50 -3.49
C PRO A 301 3.42 12.13 -3.46
N PRO A 302 4.43 11.95 -2.59
CA PRO A 302 4.95 10.61 -2.28
C PRO A 302 3.85 9.75 -1.64
N THR A 303 3.83 8.45 -1.99
CA THR A 303 2.89 7.45 -1.42
C THR A 303 3.60 6.15 -1.09
N SER A 304 2.95 5.25 -0.35
CA SER A 304 3.43 3.89 -0.12
C SER A 304 2.35 2.94 -0.61
N THR A 305 2.59 2.27 -1.73
CA THR A 305 1.64 1.42 -2.46
C THR A 305 2.37 0.22 -3.06
N ASP A 306 1.67 -0.62 -3.77
CA ASP A 306 2.26 -1.73 -4.55
C ASP A 306 3.35 -1.28 -5.54
N ALA A 307 3.34 -0.02 -6.00
CA ALA A 307 4.40 0.56 -6.82
C ALA A 307 5.79 0.49 -6.18
N ASN A 308 5.87 0.48 -4.84
CA ASN A 308 7.13 0.36 -4.12
C ASN A 308 7.89 -0.92 -4.47
N ALA A 309 7.17 -2.05 -4.61
CA ALA A 309 7.77 -3.34 -4.97
C ALA A 309 8.33 -3.34 -6.39
N ALA A 310 7.68 -2.62 -7.32
CA ALA A 310 8.17 -2.44 -8.68
C ALA A 310 9.41 -1.55 -8.72
N HIS A 311 9.41 -0.42 -8.02
CA HIS A 311 10.58 0.46 -7.88
C HIS A 311 11.82 -0.29 -7.37
N ALA A 312 11.66 -1.14 -6.35
CA ALA A 312 12.76 -1.93 -5.79
C ALA A 312 13.40 -2.91 -6.78
N ARG A 313 12.69 -3.24 -7.87
CA ARG A 313 13.15 -4.12 -8.95
C ARG A 313 13.62 -3.34 -10.20
N GLY A 314 13.69 -2.01 -10.11
CA GLY A 314 14.02 -1.15 -11.24
C GLY A 314 12.96 -1.14 -12.35
N ILE A 315 11.74 -1.56 -12.04
CA ILE A 315 10.59 -1.51 -12.95
C ILE A 315 10.01 -0.09 -12.86
N PRO A 316 9.84 0.62 -14.01
CA PRO A 316 9.16 1.90 -14.05
C PRO A 316 7.75 1.80 -13.46
N ALA A 317 7.46 2.57 -12.41
CA ALA A 317 6.16 2.48 -11.73
C ALA A 317 5.62 3.85 -11.31
N ILE A 318 4.28 3.98 -11.31
CA ILE A 318 3.53 5.12 -10.78
C ILE A 318 2.35 4.62 -9.96
N ALA A 319 1.84 5.48 -9.05
CA ALA A 319 0.53 5.26 -8.45
C ALA A 319 -0.42 6.38 -8.89
N VAL A 320 -1.66 6.00 -9.28
CA VAL A 320 -2.67 6.89 -9.85
C VAL A 320 -4.04 6.63 -9.24
N GLY A 321 -4.97 7.59 -9.35
CA GLY A 321 -6.31 7.48 -8.77
C GLY A 321 -7.42 7.26 -9.79
N VAL A 322 -8.57 6.70 -9.34
CA VAL A 322 -9.78 6.44 -10.15
C VAL A 322 -10.84 7.49 -9.93
N THR A 323 -11.15 7.85 -8.68
CA THR A 323 -12.18 8.82 -8.36
C THR A 323 -11.74 9.74 -7.23
N LYS A 324 -12.64 10.62 -6.79
CA LYS A 324 -12.42 11.48 -5.63
C LYS A 324 -13.07 10.87 -4.41
N GLY A 325 -12.41 11.00 -3.28
CA GLY A 325 -12.90 10.50 -2.01
C GLY A 325 -12.04 10.98 -0.86
N SER A 326 -12.37 10.53 0.34
CA SER A 326 -11.60 10.79 1.55
C SER A 326 -12.05 9.91 2.70
N GLY A 327 -11.31 9.93 3.80
CA GLY A 327 -11.62 9.19 5.01
C GLY A 327 -11.09 7.76 4.99
N GLU A 328 -10.07 7.50 4.19
CA GLU A 328 -9.37 6.22 4.11
C GLU A 328 -9.01 5.72 5.52
N HIS A 329 -9.04 4.40 5.70
CA HIS A 329 -8.79 3.76 7.00
C HIS A 329 -9.81 4.12 8.10
N THR A 330 -11.00 4.67 7.72
CA THR A 330 -12.12 4.85 8.63
C THR A 330 -13.40 4.16 8.11
N PRO A 331 -14.32 3.72 9.00
CA PRO A 331 -15.60 3.15 8.57
C PRO A 331 -16.53 4.12 7.82
N HIS A 332 -16.13 5.40 7.74
CA HIS A 332 -16.87 6.49 7.09
C HIS A 332 -16.17 6.98 5.82
N GLU A 333 -15.28 6.19 5.30
CA GLU A 333 -14.67 6.46 4.00
C GLU A 333 -15.75 6.67 2.93
N TRP A 334 -15.50 7.58 2.01
CA TRP A 334 -16.45 7.90 0.95
C TRP A 334 -15.76 8.18 -0.38
N ILE A 335 -16.47 7.89 -1.46
CA ILE A 335 -16.06 8.21 -2.83
C ILE A 335 -17.22 8.88 -3.60
N GLU A 336 -16.86 9.70 -4.61
CA GLU A 336 -17.78 10.21 -5.61
C GLU A 336 -17.96 9.21 -6.75
N THR A 337 -19.20 8.93 -7.17
CA THR A 337 -19.46 8.03 -8.30
C THR A 337 -19.34 8.71 -9.66
N GLY A 338 -19.58 10.03 -9.72
CA GLY A 338 -19.53 10.80 -10.97
C GLY A 338 -18.19 10.76 -11.70
N PRO A 339 -17.03 10.92 -11.03
CA PRO A 339 -15.73 10.92 -11.70
C PRO A 339 -15.21 9.56 -12.15
N ILE A 340 -15.81 8.43 -11.74
CA ILE A 340 -15.31 7.05 -11.99
C ILE A 340 -15.02 6.81 -13.46
N GLU A 341 -15.95 7.19 -14.35
CA GLU A 341 -15.79 6.97 -15.78
C GLU A 341 -14.59 7.72 -16.37
N ILE A 342 -14.38 8.95 -15.92
CA ILE A 342 -13.21 9.75 -16.32
C ILE A 342 -11.92 9.09 -15.82
N GLY A 343 -11.91 8.58 -14.59
CA GLY A 343 -10.77 7.85 -14.04
C GLY A 343 -10.43 6.61 -14.87
N VAL A 344 -11.42 5.79 -15.21
CA VAL A 344 -11.23 4.62 -16.09
C VAL A 344 -10.65 5.01 -17.45
N GLN A 345 -11.20 6.06 -18.08
CA GLN A 345 -10.68 6.58 -19.34
C GLN A 345 -9.24 7.06 -19.20
N THR A 346 -8.90 7.74 -18.12
CA THR A 346 -7.55 8.23 -17.84
C THR A 346 -6.56 7.08 -17.68
N LEU A 347 -6.95 5.98 -17.01
CA LEU A 347 -6.12 4.77 -16.91
C LEU A 347 -5.83 4.17 -18.29
N ALA A 348 -6.85 3.96 -19.11
CA ALA A 348 -6.69 3.42 -20.48
C ALA A 348 -5.80 4.34 -21.32
N ARG A 349 -6.05 5.65 -21.30
CA ARG A 349 -5.25 6.65 -22.03
C ARG A 349 -3.78 6.68 -21.58
N THR A 350 -3.53 6.53 -20.28
CA THR A 350 -2.15 6.43 -19.76
C THR A 350 -1.38 5.30 -20.43
N ILE A 351 -1.99 4.13 -20.59
CA ILE A 351 -1.35 2.97 -21.22
C ILE A 351 -1.17 3.18 -22.73
N GLU A 352 -2.14 3.74 -23.41
CA GLU A 352 -2.05 4.07 -24.85
C GLU A 352 -0.92 5.07 -25.12
N ARG A 353 -0.89 6.18 -24.37
CA ARG A 353 0.15 7.21 -24.47
C ARG A 353 1.55 6.67 -24.12
N PHE A 354 1.63 5.81 -23.11
CA PHE A 354 2.91 5.17 -22.77
C PHE A 354 3.42 4.31 -23.94
N GLY A 355 2.53 3.56 -24.61
CA GLY A 355 2.88 2.80 -25.81
C GLY A 355 3.39 3.70 -26.96
N GLU A 356 2.74 4.84 -27.20
CA GLU A 356 3.15 5.82 -28.20
C GLU A 356 4.53 6.46 -27.90
N LEU A 357 4.81 6.77 -26.63
CA LEU A 357 6.05 7.42 -26.19
C LEU A 357 7.23 6.45 -26.06
N SER A 358 6.98 5.14 -26.08
CA SER A 358 8.01 4.09 -25.90
C SER A 358 8.47 3.48 -27.23
N THR A 359 7.80 3.81 -28.34
CA THR A 359 8.18 3.44 -29.71
C THR A 359 9.05 4.52 -30.35
#